data_e17afff3dc1281aa6b808400e048f25a
#
_entry.id   e17afff3dc1281aa6b808400e048f25a
#
_cell.length_a   1.000
_cell.length_b   1.000
_cell.length_c   1.000
_cell.angle_alpha   90.00
_cell.angle_beta   90.00
_cell.angle_gamma   90.00
#
_symmetry.space_group_name_H-M   'P 1'
#
loop_
_entity.id
_entity.type
_entity.pdbx_description
1 polymer ?
#
loop_
_entity_poly.entity_id
_entity_poly.type
_entity_poly.pdbx_seq_one_letter_code
_entity_poly.pdbx_strand_id
1 'polypeptide(L)'
;MRIQRYAIIPSNGRECLRQCFEAILPQVDWVMIIRTDRTTLGWEGYVTGKSSVTTVADQGINISKWWNVGLQWVHDYDWQQGKYDVAILNDDTIVPEGWFDAVAGQMRDKRAVGASSGSPIGMPVLHSRSGPRPLDQRMQGFAFIVAGETGIRADEQFAWYCGDDDLEWRLSASGGVVVIPGFPVQHLHPNAQVTPEIHELIAKDMQSFVDKWGTRPW
;
A
#
# COMPACT_ATOMS: atom_id res chain seq x y z
N MET A 1 23.42 -8.38 -5.85
CA MET A 1 23.07 -7.24 -4.99
C MET A 1 21.75 -7.58 -4.31
N ARG A 2 21.65 -7.45 -2.97
CA ARG A 2 20.39 -7.74 -2.26
C ARG A 2 19.38 -6.63 -2.56
N ILE A 3 18.13 -7.00 -2.82
CA ILE A 3 17.03 -6.04 -2.96
C ILE A 3 16.66 -5.54 -1.55
N GLN A 4 16.67 -4.23 -1.34
CA GLN A 4 16.25 -3.60 -0.10
C GLN A 4 14.73 -3.65 0.04
N ARG A 5 14.25 -3.73 1.27
CA ARG A 5 12.85 -3.96 1.62
C ARG A 5 12.35 -2.90 2.58
N TYR A 6 11.32 -2.21 2.20
CA TYR A 6 10.72 -1.14 2.99
C TYR A 6 9.24 -1.43 3.25
N ALA A 7 8.72 -0.93 4.35
CA ALA A 7 7.29 -0.85 4.61
C ALA A 7 6.89 0.57 5.00
N ILE A 8 5.76 1.03 4.48
CA ILE A 8 5.14 2.31 4.77
C ILE A 8 3.78 2.03 5.40
N ILE A 9 3.53 2.61 6.57
CA ILE A 9 2.28 2.44 7.32
C ILE A 9 1.72 3.84 7.64
N PRO A 10 0.81 4.40 6.82
CA PRO A 10 0.03 5.55 7.21
C PRO A 10 -0.85 5.20 8.41
N SER A 11 -0.91 6.05 9.43
CA SER A 11 -1.69 5.77 10.62
C SER A 11 -2.34 7.00 11.22
N ASN A 12 -3.56 6.81 11.68
CA ASN A 12 -4.29 7.76 12.51
C ASN A 12 -4.21 7.43 14.02
N GLY A 13 -3.28 6.56 14.42
CA GLY A 13 -3.02 6.21 15.82
C GLY A 13 -3.90 5.10 16.38
N ARG A 14 -4.46 4.23 15.54
CA ARG A 14 -5.27 3.09 16.00
C ARG A 14 -4.46 2.14 16.88
N GLU A 15 -5.11 1.48 17.82
CA GLU A 15 -4.48 0.49 18.72
C GLU A 15 -3.90 -0.71 17.94
N CYS A 16 -4.53 -1.09 16.83
CA CYS A 16 -4.07 -2.18 15.97
C CYS A 16 -2.77 -1.89 15.20
N LEU A 17 -2.34 -0.62 15.10
CA LEU A 17 -1.07 -0.25 14.48
C LEU A 17 0.11 -1.07 15.03
N ARG A 18 0.10 -1.34 16.34
CA ARG A 18 1.16 -2.14 16.97
C ARG A 18 1.24 -3.54 16.38
N GLN A 19 0.11 -4.20 16.18
CA GLN A 19 0.06 -5.55 15.61
C GLN A 19 0.51 -5.54 14.14
N CYS A 20 0.08 -4.54 13.36
CA CYS A 20 0.55 -4.35 11.99
C CYS A 20 2.08 -4.17 11.94
N PHE A 21 2.62 -3.29 12.77
CA PHE A 21 4.05 -3.01 12.86
C PHE A 21 4.87 -4.24 13.26
N GLU A 22 4.46 -4.96 14.32
CA GLU A 22 5.14 -6.16 14.80
C GLU A 22 5.11 -7.30 13.78
N ALA A 23 4.06 -7.40 12.96
CA ALA A 23 3.94 -8.41 11.90
C ALA A 23 4.86 -8.15 10.70
N ILE A 24 5.07 -6.89 10.32
CA ILE A 24 5.89 -6.56 9.15
C ILE A 24 7.37 -6.33 9.47
N LEU A 25 7.70 -5.81 10.66
CA LEU A 25 9.06 -5.44 11.03
C LEU A 25 10.12 -6.54 10.80
N PRO A 26 9.87 -7.82 11.12
CA PRO A 26 10.87 -8.87 10.87
C PRO A 26 11.06 -9.20 9.38
N GLN A 27 10.16 -8.80 8.50
CA GLN A 27 10.15 -9.15 7.08
C GLN A 27 10.84 -8.10 6.19
N VAL A 28 11.16 -6.92 6.73
CA VAL A 28 11.73 -5.79 5.98
C VAL A 28 13.01 -5.25 6.61
N ASP A 29 13.75 -4.45 5.87
CA ASP A 29 14.95 -3.77 6.34
C ASP A 29 14.61 -2.49 7.10
N TRP A 30 13.48 -1.82 6.73
CA TRP A 30 13.04 -0.59 7.37
C TRP A 30 11.51 -0.43 7.34
N VAL A 31 10.93 0.07 8.42
CA VAL A 31 9.52 0.46 8.51
C VAL A 31 9.41 1.96 8.75
N MET A 32 8.59 2.63 7.95
CA MET A 32 8.21 4.02 8.17
C MET A 32 6.73 4.11 8.54
N ILE A 33 6.45 4.67 9.71
CA ILE A 33 5.09 5.05 10.11
C ILE A 33 4.91 6.53 9.77
N ILE A 34 3.82 6.86 9.06
CA ILE A 34 3.45 8.22 8.71
C ILE A 34 2.21 8.59 9.50
N ARG A 35 2.30 9.66 10.28
CA ARG A 35 1.19 10.22 11.04
C ARG A 35 1.01 11.70 10.75
N THR A 36 -0.17 12.24 11.07
CA THR A 36 -0.34 13.68 11.12
C THR A 36 0.16 14.26 12.45
N ASP A 37 0.36 15.57 12.51
CA ASP A 37 0.74 16.29 13.72
C ASP A 37 -0.35 16.26 14.83
N ARG A 38 -1.58 15.91 14.47
CA ARG A 38 -2.69 15.68 15.42
C ARG A 38 -2.82 14.26 15.92
N THR A 39 -2.08 13.31 15.30
CA THR A 39 -2.15 11.91 15.67
C THR A 39 -1.21 11.59 16.83
N THR A 40 -1.73 11.00 17.89
CA THR A 40 -0.94 10.45 18.99
C THR A 40 -0.78 8.93 18.80
N LEU A 41 0.46 8.45 18.79
CA LEU A 41 0.76 7.02 18.80
C LEU A 41 0.86 6.56 20.26
N GLY A 42 0.03 5.62 20.65
CA GLY A 42 -0.08 5.13 22.04
C GLY A 42 1.10 4.26 22.51
N TRP A 43 2.15 4.10 21.70
CA TRP A 43 3.30 3.26 22.01
C TRP A 43 4.61 3.87 21.48
N GLU A 44 5.64 3.91 22.31
CA GLU A 44 6.94 4.51 21.97
C GLU A 44 7.87 3.55 21.19
N GLY A 45 7.57 2.25 21.20
CA GLY A 45 8.38 1.21 20.55
C GLY A 45 8.39 1.22 19.03
N TYR A 46 7.72 2.20 18.38
CA TYR A 46 7.76 2.37 16.92
C TYR A 46 9.08 2.91 16.38
N VAL A 47 9.91 3.50 17.23
CA VAL A 47 11.23 3.99 16.84
C VAL A 47 12.26 2.98 17.29
N THR A 48 12.89 2.30 16.34
CA THR A 48 13.90 1.26 16.57
C THR A 48 15.13 1.50 15.66
N GLY A 49 16.09 0.60 15.69
CA GLY A 49 17.19 0.60 14.72
C GLY A 49 16.79 0.29 13.27
N LYS A 50 15.49 -0.08 13.05
CA LYS A 50 14.92 -0.46 11.74
C LYS A 50 13.59 0.24 11.45
N SER A 51 13.29 1.31 12.13
CA SER A 51 12.02 2.02 11.93
C SER A 51 12.08 3.48 12.34
N SER A 52 11.21 4.28 11.75
CA SER A 52 11.03 5.70 12.04
C SER A 52 9.55 6.09 12.02
N VAL A 53 9.25 7.19 12.69
CA VAL A 53 7.96 7.86 12.62
C VAL A 53 8.15 9.22 11.95
N THR A 54 7.44 9.43 10.85
CA THR A 54 7.41 10.71 10.13
C THR A 54 6.10 11.42 10.44
N THR A 55 6.19 12.68 10.83
CA THR A 55 5.02 13.52 11.10
C THR A 55 4.80 14.47 9.93
N VAL A 56 3.60 14.49 9.38
CA VAL A 56 3.17 15.43 8.33
C VAL A 56 2.12 16.38 8.88
N ALA A 57 2.05 17.60 8.33
CA ALA A 57 1.01 18.54 8.70
C ALA A 57 -0.38 17.96 8.34
N ASP A 58 -1.33 18.10 9.26
CA ASP A 58 -2.71 17.73 9.00
C ASP A 58 -3.35 18.72 8.02
N GLN A 59 -3.60 18.23 6.80
CA GLN A 59 -4.26 18.98 5.73
C GLN A 59 -5.57 18.29 5.31
N GLY A 60 -6.17 17.55 6.23
CA GLY A 60 -7.33 16.69 5.98
C GLY A 60 -6.92 15.29 5.51
N ILE A 61 -7.93 14.45 5.31
CA ILE A 61 -7.75 13.05 4.94
C ILE A 61 -7.30 12.97 3.48
N ASN A 62 -6.10 12.42 3.26
CA ASN A 62 -5.61 12.05 1.94
C ASN A 62 -4.57 10.92 2.05
N ILE A 63 -5.03 9.68 1.92
CA ILE A 63 -4.20 8.49 2.08
C ILE A 63 -3.16 8.36 0.96
N SER A 64 -3.51 8.75 -0.27
CA SER A 64 -2.59 8.73 -1.42
C SER A 64 -1.42 9.69 -1.22
N LYS A 65 -1.66 10.85 -0.62
CA LYS A 65 -0.61 11.79 -0.24
C LYS A 65 0.32 11.22 0.82
N TRP A 66 -0.22 10.51 1.81
CA TRP A 66 0.59 9.86 2.85
C TRP A 66 1.44 8.73 2.28
N TRP A 67 0.90 7.92 1.36
CA TRP A 67 1.70 6.95 0.62
C TRP A 67 2.87 7.62 -0.12
N ASN A 68 2.59 8.74 -0.79
CA ASN A 68 3.61 9.47 -1.54
C ASN A 68 4.73 10.04 -0.67
N VAL A 69 4.42 10.49 0.55
CA VAL A 69 5.46 10.93 1.51
C VAL A 69 6.45 9.79 1.79
N GLY A 70 5.94 8.60 2.09
CA GLY A 70 6.79 7.45 2.35
C GLY A 70 7.54 6.97 1.10
N LEU A 71 6.86 6.87 -0.05
CA LEU A 71 7.48 6.49 -1.31
C LEU A 71 8.57 7.47 -1.75
N GLN A 72 8.38 8.77 -1.52
CA GLN A 72 9.39 9.78 -1.82
C GLN A 72 10.60 9.64 -0.92
N TRP A 73 10.37 9.46 0.39
CA TRP A 73 11.48 9.28 1.33
C TRP A 73 12.33 8.05 1.00
N VAL A 74 11.70 6.90 0.72
CA VAL A 74 12.42 5.69 0.32
C VAL A 74 13.18 5.91 -0.98
N HIS A 75 12.56 6.58 -1.95
CA HIS A 75 13.17 6.88 -3.23
C HIS A 75 14.42 7.76 -3.04
N ASP A 76 14.34 8.83 -2.27
CA ASP A 76 15.46 9.76 -2.04
C ASP A 76 16.62 9.09 -1.28
N TYR A 77 16.28 8.11 -0.42
CA TYR A 77 17.28 7.37 0.34
C TYR A 77 17.99 6.31 -0.51
N ASP A 78 17.29 5.59 -1.38
CA ASP A 78 17.78 4.35 -2.01
C ASP A 78 17.87 4.37 -3.54
N TRP A 79 17.44 5.45 -4.22
CA TRP A 79 17.40 5.51 -5.68
C TRP A 79 18.76 5.23 -6.36
N GLN A 80 19.87 5.55 -5.70
CA GLN A 80 21.22 5.31 -6.22
C GLN A 80 21.70 3.87 -6.03
N GLN A 81 21.05 3.08 -5.17
CA GLN A 81 21.50 1.75 -4.82
C GLN A 81 20.91 0.64 -5.69
N GLY A 82 19.96 0.94 -6.54
CA GLY A 82 19.39 0.02 -7.51
C GLY A 82 17.96 -0.42 -7.19
N LYS A 83 17.70 -1.73 -7.15
CA LYS A 83 16.36 -2.27 -6.96
C LYS A 83 15.97 -2.34 -5.49
N TYR A 84 14.76 -1.89 -5.17
CA TYR A 84 14.16 -1.99 -3.84
C TYR A 84 12.65 -2.22 -3.94
N ASP A 85 12.09 -2.87 -2.93
CA ASP A 85 10.65 -3.18 -2.85
C ASP A 85 10.03 -2.45 -1.68
N VAL A 86 8.85 -1.88 -1.89
CA VAL A 86 8.13 -1.08 -0.89
C VAL A 86 6.75 -1.68 -0.65
N ALA A 87 6.52 -2.21 0.55
CA ALA A 87 5.19 -2.56 1.01
C ALA A 87 4.44 -1.32 1.49
N ILE A 88 3.17 -1.21 1.13
CA ILE A 88 2.24 -0.21 1.66
C ILE A 88 1.16 -0.97 2.40
N LEU A 89 0.97 -0.66 3.69
CA LEU A 89 0.05 -1.35 4.58
C LEU A 89 -0.87 -0.35 5.27
N ASN A 90 -2.14 -0.68 5.41
CA ASN A 90 -2.99 0.02 6.36
C ASN A 90 -2.58 -0.35 7.79
N ASP A 91 -2.80 0.56 8.75
CA ASP A 91 -2.45 0.36 10.15
C ASP A 91 -3.30 -0.69 10.90
N ASP A 92 -4.32 -1.24 10.24
CA ASP A 92 -5.21 -2.30 10.72
C ASP A 92 -5.05 -3.62 9.95
N THR A 93 -3.89 -3.83 9.33
CA THR A 93 -3.58 -5.08 8.62
C THR A 93 -2.54 -5.92 9.35
N ILE A 94 -2.73 -7.23 9.34
CA ILE A 94 -1.74 -8.18 9.85
C ILE A 94 -1.34 -9.10 8.70
N VAL A 95 -0.10 -8.96 8.26
CA VAL A 95 0.50 -9.82 7.25
C VAL A 95 1.07 -11.08 7.91
N PRO A 96 0.88 -12.28 7.33
CA PRO A 96 1.47 -13.49 7.87
C PRO A 96 3.00 -13.53 7.67
N GLU A 97 3.67 -14.37 8.41
CA GLU A 97 5.10 -14.64 8.23
C GLU A 97 5.40 -15.07 6.79
N GLY A 98 6.48 -14.53 6.22
CA GLY A 98 6.89 -14.82 4.84
C GLY A 98 6.06 -14.12 3.75
N TRP A 99 5.05 -13.31 4.12
CA TRP A 99 4.22 -12.59 3.16
C TRP A 99 5.05 -11.70 2.22
N PHE A 100 5.98 -10.92 2.77
CA PHE A 100 6.80 -10.02 1.95
C PHE A 100 7.63 -10.79 0.92
N ASP A 101 8.30 -11.86 1.34
CA ASP A 101 9.10 -12.71 0.44
C ASP A 101 8.26 -13.33 -0.67
N ALA A 102 7.09 -13.86 -0.33
CA ALA A 102 6.21 -14.50 -1.29
C ALA A 102 5.68 -13.49 -2.33
N VAL A 103 5.18 -12.33 -1.88
CA VAL A 103 4.58 -11.31 -2.75
C VAL A 103 5.65 -10.63 -3.60
N ALA A 104 6.74 -10.15 -3.00
CA ALA A 104 7.83 -9.50 -3.72
C ALA A 104 8.56 -10.49 -4.66
N GLY A 105 8.76 -11.73 -4.23
CA GLY A 105 9.36 -12.79 -5.06
C GLY A 105 8.56 -13.02 -6.34
N GLN A 106 7.25 -13.19 -6.24
CA GLN A 106 6.38 -13.36 -7.43
C GLN A 106 6.35 -12.10 -8.31
N MET A 107 6.34 -10.90 -7.71
CA MET A 107 6.47 -9.65 -8.46
C MET A 107 7.73 -9.65 -9.31
N ARG A 108 8.87 -9.99 -8.73
CA ARG A 108 10.17 -10.00 -9.43
C ARG A 108 10.26 -11.12 -10.47
N ASP A 109 9.78 -12.32 -10.16
CA ASP A 109 9.76 -13.46 -11.07
C ASP A 109 8.91 -13.19 -12.32
N LYS A 110 7.78 -12.55 -12.16
CA LYS A 110 6.89 -12.16 -13.26
C LYS A 110 7.31 -10.86 -13.94
N ARG A 111 8.36 -10.20 -13.48
CA ARG A 111 8.79 -8.86 -13.92
C ARG A 111 7.70 -7.81 -13.82
N ALA A 112 6.79 -8.00 -12.86
CA ALA A 112 5.76 -7.04 -12.53
C ALA A 112 6.34 -5.90 -11.69
N VAL A 113 5.62 -4.79 -11.61
CA VAL A 113 6.01 -3.59 -10.85
C VAL A 113 5.11 -3.33 -9.66
N GLY A 114 4.06 -4.14 -9.51
CA GLY A 114 3.20 -4.17 -8.34
C GLY A 114 2.74 -5.59 -8.02
N ALA A 115 2.43 -5.85 -6.75
CA ALA A 115 1.90 -7.13 -6.32
C ALA A 115 1.10 -7.03 -5.02
N SER A 116 0.16 -7.95 -4.84
CA SER A 116 -0.50 -8.20 -3.56
C SER A 116 -0.86 -9.68 -3.41
N SER A 117 -1.20 -10.11 -2.21
CA SER A 117 -1.91 -11.37 -2.01
C SER A 117 -3.42 -11.11 -2.14
N GLY A 118 -4.10 -12.02 -2.81
CA GLY A 118 -5.55 -11.91 -3.08
C GLY A 118 -6.30 -13.12 -2.57
N SER A 119 -7.07 -13.77 -3.45
CA SER A 119 -7.85 -14.96 -3.14
C SER A 119 -7.00 -16.06 -2.48
N PRO A 120 -7.51 -16.77 -1.48
CA PRO A 120 -6.79 -17.88 -0.83
C PRO A 120 -6.54 -19.08 -1.76
N ILE A 121 -7.20 -19.16 -2.90
CA ILE A 121 -7.17 -20.32 -3.81
C ILE A 121 -6.88 -19.85 -5.24
N GLY A 122 -6.03 -20.59 -5.95
CA GLY A 122 -5.78 -20.39 -7.38
C GLY A 122 -4.31 -20.32 -7.77
N MET A 123 -4.06 -19.74 -8.93
CA MET A 123 -2.72 -19.47 -9.47
C MET A 123 -2.45 -17.97 -9.45
N PRO A 124 -1.17 -17.55 -9.38
CA PRO A 124 -0.83 -16.13 -9.53
C PRO A 124 -1.37 -15.56 -10.84
N VAL A 125 -2.08 -14.43 -10.74
CA VAL A 125 -2.65 -13.73 -11.90
C VAL A 125 -1.83 -12.49 -12.19
N LEU A 126 -1.32 -12.39 -13.42
CA LEU A 126 -0.59 -11.20 -13.91
C LEU A 126 -1.52 -10.32 -14.73
N HIS A 127 -1.71 -9.10 -14.30
CA HIS A 127 -2.43 -8.05 -15.03
C HIS A 127 -1.44 -7.13 -15.74
N SER A 128 -1.52 -7.06 -17.06
CA SER A 128 -0.67 -6.22 -17.92
C SER A 128 -1.44 -5.12 -18.66
N ARG A 129 -2.69 -4.87 -18.28
CA ARG A 129 -3.55 -3.82 -18.86
C ARG A 129 -4.44 -3.23 -17.79
N SER A 130 -4.76 -1.95 -17.92
CA SER A 130 -5.79 -1.29 -17.10
C SER A 130 -7.17 -1.85 -17.45
N GLY A 131 -8.06 -1.88 -16.47
CA GLY A 131 -9.46 -2.28 -16.68
C GLY A 131 -10.10 -2.91 -15.45
N PRO A 132 -11.45 -2.97 -15.41
CA PRO A 132 -12.20 -3.57 -14.31
C PRO A 132 -11.85 -5.03 -14.08
N ARG A 133 -11.85 -5.45 -12.82
CA ARG A 133 -11.53 -6.82 -12.40
C ARG A 133 -12.43 -7.27 -11.26
N PRO A 134 -12.67 -8.59 -11.12
CA PRO A 134 -13.27 -9.14 -9.92
C PRO A 134 -12.45 -8.79 -8.67
N LEU A 135 -13.12 -8.65 -7.53
CA LEU A 135 -12.50 -8.22 -6.26
C LEU A 135 -11.34 -9.11 -5.83
N ASP A 136 -11.46 -10.42 -6.05
CA ASP A 136 -10.45 -11.44 -5.69
C ASP A 136 -9.23 -11.45 -6.62
N GLN A 137 -9.28 -10.69 -7.70
CA GLN A 137 -8.20 -10.55 -8.68
C GLN A 137 -7.59 -9.14 -8.70
N ARG A 138 -8.03 -8.25 -7.80
CA ARG A 138 -7.49 -6.89 -7.68
C ARG A 138 -6.37 -6.82 -6.67
N MET A 139 -5.50 -5.85 -6.86
CA MET A 139 -4.54 -5.47 -5.84
C MET A 139 -5.28 -5.02 -4.56
N GLN A 140 -4.91 -5.58 -3.43
CA GLN A 140 -5.56 -5.26 -2.16
C GLN A 140 -5.02 -3.93 -1.63
N GLY A 141 -5.83 -2.87 -1.64
CA GLY A 141 -5.43 -1.52 -1.24
C GLY A 141 -4.96 -1.37 0.21
N PHE A 142 -5.25 -2.36 1.06
CA PHE A 142 -4.80 -2.37 2.44
C PHE A 142 -3.44 -3.07 2.66
N ALA A 143 -2.94 -3.85 1.68
CA ALA A 143 -1.64 -4.52 1.75
C ALA A 143 -1.12 -4.88 0.35
N PHE A 144 -0.14 -4.13 -0.15
CA PHE A 144 0.47 -4.37 -1.45
C PHE A 144 1.95 -3.98 -1.48
N ILE A 145 2.66 -4.44 -2.50
CA ILE A 145 4.09 -4.13 -2.72
C ILE A 145 4.25 -3.49 -4.09
N VAL A 146 5.10 -2.48 -4.18
CA VAL A 146 5.53 -1.87 -5.44
C VAL A 146 7.04 -1.98 -5.61
N ALA A 147 7.49 -2.11 -6.86
CA ALA A 147 8.89 -1.99 -7.22
C ALA A 147 9.30 -0.52 -7.15
N GLY A 148 10.01 -0.16 -6.10
CA GLY A 148 10.26 1.25 -5.75
C GLY A 148 11.10 2.00 -6.77
N GLU A 149 12.00 1.30 -7.48
CA GLU A 149 12.82 1.88 -8.55
C GLU A 149 12.01 2.41 -9.74
N THR A 150 10.73 2.07 -9.84
CA THR A 150 9.83 2.63 -10.87
C THR A 150 9.52 4.10 -10.63
N GLY A 151 9.72 4.59 -9.42
CA GLY A 151 9.36 5.95 -9.04
C GLY A 151 7.85 6.22 -9.03
N ILE A 152 7.01 5.16 -9.06
CA ILE A 152 5.55 5.32 -9.08
C ILE A 152 5.06 6.09 -7.84
N ARG A 153 4.04 6.90 -8.05
CA ARG A 153 3.34 7.64 -6.99
C ARG A 153 1.85 7.42 -7.11
N ALA A 154 1.14 7.43 -5.98
CA ALA A 154 -0.31 7.50 -5.99
C ALA A 154 -0.79 8.83 -6.56
N ASP A 155 -1.96 8.86 -7.17
CA ASP A 155 -2.58 10.10 -7.63
C ASP A 155 -3.33 10.75 -6.46
N GLU A 156 -2.86 11.90 -6.01
CA GLU A 156 -3.36 12.58 -4.81
C GLU A 156 -4.77 13.18 -4.98
N GLN A 157 -5.35 13.13 -6.20
CA GLN A 157 -6.76 13.44 -6.37
C GLN A 157 -7.68 12.45 -5.65
N PHE A 158 -7.20 11.20 -5.42
CA PHE A 158 -7.91 10.16 -4.67
C PHE A 158 -7.53 10.23 -3.20
N ALA A 159 -8.40 10.85 -2.41
CA ALA A 159 -8.09 11.13 -1.01
C ALA A 159 -8.32 9.93 -0.09
N TRP A 160 -9.35 9.13 -0.35
CA TRP A 160 -9.75 8.02 0.51
C TRP A 160 -10.05 6.72 -0.24
N TYR A 161 -10.64 6.80 -1.44
CA TYR A 161 -11.17 5.67 -2.19
C TYR A 161 -10.59 5.62 -3.60
N CYS A 162 -10.61 4.46 -4.26
CA CYS A 162 -10.09 4.27 -5.62
C CYS A 162 -8.61 4.62 -5.85
N GLY A 163 -7.87 5.06 -4.83
CA GLY A 163 -6.44 5.38 -4.97
C GLY A 163 -5.60 4.15 -5.28
N ASP A 164 -5.94 3.01 -4.69
CA ASP A 164 -5.37 1.70 -4.95
C ASP A 164 -5.77 1.15 -6.33
N ASP A 165 -7.02 1.30 -6.73
CA ASP A 165 -7.51 0.91 -8.07
C ASP A 165 -6.80 1.73 -9.16
N ASP A 166 -6.68 3.05 -8.99
CA ASP A 166 -5.96 3.91 -9.91
C ASP A 166 -4.48 3.51 -10.02
N LEU A 167 -3.85 3.29 -8.88
CA LEU A 167 -2.46 2.85 -8.81
C LEU A 167 -2.28 1.50 -9.49
N GLU A 168 -3.16 0.52 -9.23
CA GLU A 168 -3.14 -0.79 -9.88
C GLU A 168 -3.26 -0.67 -11.40
N TRP A 169 -4.17 0.16 -11.91
CA TRP A 169 -4.36 0.32 -13.36
C TRP A 169 -3.15 0.95 -14.02
N ARG A 170 -2.51 1.94 -13.39
CA ARG A 170 -1.28 2.55 -13.89
C ARG A 170 -0.09 1.59 -13.83
N LEU A 171 0.07 0.85 -12.74
CA LEU A 171 1.10 -0.19 -12.61
C LEU A 171 0.89 -1.31 -13.64
N SER A 172 -0.37 -1.75 -13.84
CA SER A 172 -0.70 -2.76 -14.84
C SER A 172 -0.29 -2.34 -16.25
N ALA A 173 -0.47 -1.07 -16.60
CA ALA A 173 -0.08 -0.53 -17.92
C ALA A 173 1.43 -0.31 -18.05
N SER A 174 2.16 -0.07 -16.95
CA SER A 174 3.58 0.28 -16.97
C SER A 174 4.54 -0.91 -16.84
N GLY A 175 4.09 -2.05 -16.31
CA GLY A 175 4.95 -3.22 -16.11
C GLY A 175 4.23 -4.43 -15.55
N GLY A 176 2.97 -4.26 -15.18
CA GLY A 176 2.13 -5.34 -14.66
C GLY A 176 1.98 -5.35 -13.13
N VAL A 177 0.86 -5.92 -12.71
CA VAL A 177 0.56 -6.23 -11.30
C VAL A 177 0.30 -7.72 -11.18
N VAL A 178 0.91 -8.36 -10.19
CA VAL A 178 0.62 -9.77 -9.90
C VAL A 178 -0.16 -9.89 -8.60
N VAL A 179 -1.28 -10.62 -8.66
CA VAL A 179 -2.06 -11.00 -7.48
C VAL A 179 -1.82 -12.49 -7.22
N ILE A 180 -1.25 -12.81 -6.05
CA ILE A 180 -0.91 -14.19 -5.71
C ILE A 180 -1.96 -14.81 -4.81
N PRO A 181 -2.22 -16.12 -4.93
CA PRO A 181 -3.05 -16.85 -3.98
C PRO A 181 -2.28 -17.16 -2.70
N GLY A 182 -3.00 -17.48 -1.66
CA GLY A 182 -2.42 -17.77 -0.35
C GLY A 182 -1.96 -16.50 0.38
N PHE A 183 -1.28 -16.66 1.50
CA PHE A 183 -0.84 -15.55 2.34
C PHE A 183 -1.97 -14.58 2.70
N PRO A 184 -3.06 -15.05 3.32
CA PRO A 184 -4.21 -14.22 3.63
C PRO A 184 -3.81 -13.14 4.63
N VAL A 185 -3.95 -11.88 4.21
CA VAL A 185 -3.76 -10.73 5.08
C VAL A 185 -5.03 -10.52 5.90
N GLN A 186 -4.90 -10.37 7.21
CA GLN A 186 -6.03 -10.00 8.05
C GLN A 186 -6.23 -8.48 7.98
N HIS A 187 -7.43 -8.04 7.65
CA HIS A 187 -7.85 -6.66 7.71
C HIS A 187 -8.82 -6.52 8.87
N LEU A 188 -8.35 -5.97 10.00
CA LEU A 188 -9.05 -6.04 11.29
C LEU A 188 -10.34 -5.22 11.31
N HIS A 189 -10.37 -4.11 10.60
CA HIS A 189 -11.48 -3.17 10.60
C HIS A 189 -11.90 -2.74 9.19
N PRO A 190 -12.20 -3.70 8.28
CA PRO A 190 -12.67 -3.36 6.95
C PRO A 190 -13.99 -2.58 7.09
N ASN A 191 -14.07 -1.36 6.64
CA ASN A 191 -15.22 -0.46 6.75
C ASN A 191 -15.44 0.19 8.14
N ALA A 192 -14.52 0.09 9.09
CA ALA A 192 -14.61 0.85 10.32
C ALA A 192 -14.48 2.35 10.03
N GLN A 193 -15.41 3.13 10.54
CA GLN A 193 -15.41 4.60 10.50
C GLN A 193 -15.84 5.26 9.17
N VAL A 194 -16.93 4.82 8.57
CA VAL A 194 -17.57 5.59 7.51
C VAL A 194 -18.37 6.73 8.13
N THR A 195 -17.76 7.89 8.27
CA THR A 195 -18.42 9.14 8.67
C THR A 195 -19.09 9.80 7.46
N PRO A 196 -20.00 10.78 7.64
CA PRO A 196 -20.54 11.56 6.53
C PRO A 196 -19.45 12.18 5.63
N GLU A 197 -18.36 12.68 6.23
CA GLU A 197 -17.19 13.22 5.51
C GLU A 197 -16.53 12.15 4.63
N ILE A 198 -16.35 10.95 5.15
CA ILE A 198 -15.80 9.81 4.39
C ILE A 198 -16.73 9.43 3.23
N HIS A 199 -18.05 9.44 3.43
CA HIS A 199 -18.99 9.19 2.35
C HIS A 199 -18.86 10.20 1.21
N GLU A 200 -18.69 11.48 1.52
CA GLU A 200 -18.46 12.53 0.52
C GLU A 200 -17.14 12.30 -0.23
N LEU A 201 -16.07 11.94 0.47
CA LEU A 201 -14.79 11.59 -0.17
C LEU A 201 -14.93 10.38 -1.10
N ILE A 202 -15.60 9.31 -0.67
CA ILE A 202 -15.86 8.12 -1.50
C ILE A 202 -16.60 8.52 -2.78
N ALA A 203 -17.67 9.31 -2.68
CA ALA A 203 -18.45 9.74 -3.84
C ALA A 203 -17.61 10.59 -4.81
N LYS A 204 -16.82 11.52 -4.28
CA LYS A 204 -15.90 12.37 -5.06
C LYS A 204 -14.83 11.55 -5.75
N ASP A 205 -14.16 10.66 -5.03
CA ASP A 205 -13.08 9.84 -5.56
C ASP A 205 -13.60 8.88 -6.64
N MET A 206 -14.79 8.29 -6.43
CA MET A 206 -15.43 7.46 -7.44
C MET A 206 -15.77 8.25 -8.73
N GLN A 207 -16.28 9.47 -8.60
CA GLN A 207 -16.53 10.33 -9.76
C GLN A 207 -15.22 10.68 -10.48
N SER A 208 -14.17 11.06 -9.72
CA SER A 208 -12.83 11.33 -10.27
C SER A 208 -12.26 10.12 -11.01
N PHE A 209 -12.50 8.90 -10.51
CA PHE A 209 -12.07 7.68 -11.19
C PHE A 209 -12.79 7.49 -12.52
N VAL A 210 -14.10 7.66 -12.54
CA VAL A 210 -14.91 7.57 -13.79
C VAL A 210 -14.49 8.65 -14.79
N ASP A 211 -14.25 9.87 -14.33
CA ASP A 211 -13.82 10.97 -15.20
C ASP A 211 -12.44 10.69 -15.82
N LYS A 212 -11.53 10.07 -15.05
CA LYS A 212 -10.17 9.74 -15.51
C LYS A 212 -10.13 8.53 -16.45
N TRP A 213 -10.89 7.48 -16.14
CA TRP A 213 -10.77 6.17 -16.79
C TRP A 213 -11.97 5.81 -17.69
N GLY A 214 -13.04 6.60 -17.67
CA GLY A 214 -14.26 6.36 -18.45
C GLY A 214 -15.16 5.23 -17.94
N THR A 215 -14.81 4.58 -16.84
CA THR A 215 -15.54 3.45 -16.25
C THR A 215 -15.24 3.33 -14.76
N ARG A 216 -16.04 2.54 -14.03
CA ARG A 216 -15.75 2.17 -12.65
C ARG A 216 -14.65 1.12 -12.56
N PRO A 217 -13.95 0.98 -11.42
CA PRO A 217 -12.87 -0.01 -11.27
C PRO A 217 -13.37 -1.46 -11.21
N TRP A 218 -14.67 -1.71 -10.98
CA TRP A 218 -15.34 -3.02 -10.93
C TRP A 218 -16.69 -3.04 -11.61
#